data_04b4016d5aa11592db82317c324546c5
#
_entry.id   04b4016d5aa11592db82317c324546c5
#
_cell.length_a   1.000
_cell.length_b   1.000
_cell.length_c   1.000
_cell.angle_alpha   90.00
_cell.angle_beta   90.00
_cell.angle_gamma   90.00
#
_symmetry.space_group_name_H-M   'P 1'
#
loop_
_entity.id
_entity.type
_entity.pdbx_description
1 polymer ?
#
loop_
_entity_poly.entity_id
_entity_poly.type
_entity_poly.pdbx_seq_one_letter_code
_entity_poly.pdbx_strand_id
1 'polypeptide(L)'
;MASKPNVARLFSCFATGTEVIDTVVEVAIAPGIPTFSVIGLCDSSIREAQGRLISAFKSTGFNMPKGHITIGISPAYMRKTGTGFDLPMALGILFASGQLYLPQDAKIYAEGELALNGEVKATPGS
;
A
#
# COMPACT_ATOMS: atom_id res chain seq x y z
N MET A 1 -13.76 22.66 10.54
CA MET A 1 -12.89 21.69 11.21
C MET A 1 -11.69 21.42 10.33
N ALA A 2 -10.52 21.53 10.91
CA ALA A 2 -9.30 21.24 10.15
C ALA A 2 -9.32 19.78 9.71
N SER A 3 -9.11 19.53 8.44
CA SER A 3 -9.03 18.18 7.93
C SER A 3 -7.72 17.54 8.35
N LYS A 4 -7.79 16.44 9.04
CA LYS A 4 -6.61 15.64 9.34
C LYS A 4 -6.30 14.77 8.12
N PRO A 5 -5.03 14.46 7.84
CA PRO A 5 -4.72 13.45 6.85
C PRO A 5 -5.43 12.16 7.22
N ASN A 6 -6.05 11.53 6.26
CA ASN A 6 -6.61 10.21 6.48
C ASN A 6 -5.46 9.21 6.46
N VAL A 7 -5.32 8.46 7.52
CA VAL A 7 -4.20 7.54 7.70
C VAL A 7 -4.73 6.14 7.94
N ALA A 8 -4.08 5.16 7.31
CA ALA A 8 -4.34 3.76 7.57
C ALA A 8 -3.01 3.03 7.70
N ARG A 9 -3.00 1.98 8.51
CA ARG A 9 -1.82 1.18 8.76
C ARG A 9 -2.15 -0.28 8.58
N LEU A 10 -1.34 -0.97 7.80
CA LEU A 10 -1.48 -2.40 7.60
C LEU A 10 -0.13 -3.06 7.89
N PHE A 11 -0.20 -4.35 8.12
CA PHE A 11 0.98 -5.15 8.41
C PHE A 11 1.24 -6.08 7.25
N SER A 12 2.51 -6.28 6.94
CA SER A 12 2.93 -7.15 5.86
C SER A 12 4.26 -7.80 6.23
N CYS A 13 4.86 -8.46 5.29
CA CYS A 13 6.19 -9.04 5.46
C CYS A 13 6.84 -9.22 4.10
N PHE A 14 8.14 -9.41 4.09
CA PHE A 14 8.84 -9.83 2.88
C PHE A 14 9.96 -10.79 3.25
N ALA A 15 10.27 -11.66 2.32
CA ALA A 15 11.33 -12.66 2.52
C ALA A 15 12.66 -12.11 1.99
N THR A 16 13.73 -12.33 2.76
CA THR A 16 15.08 -11.99 2.35
C THR A 16 16.00 -13.16 2.71
N GLY A 17 16.44 -13.91 1.70
CA GLY A 17 17.20 -15.12 1.94
C GLY A 17 16.40 -16.12 2.76
N THR A 18 16.86 -16.41 3.97
CA THR A 18 16.20 -17.34 4.88
C THR A 18 15.33 -16.67 5.93
N GLU A 19 15.25 -15.32 5.91
CA GLU A 19 14.53 -14.58 6.92
C GLU A 19 13.23 -14.01 6.36
N VAL A 20 12.24 -13.88 7.24
CA VAL A 20 11.01 -13.15 6.95
C VAL A 20 11.02 -11.92 7.83
N ILE A 21 10.88 -10.77 7.20
CA ILE A 21 10.94 -9.47 7.88
C ILE A 21 9.53 -8.90 7.98
N ASP A 22 9.10 -8.64 9.20
CA ASP A 22 7.82 -7.96 9.42
C ASP A 22 7.90 -6.51 9.01
N THR A 23 6.86 -6.03 8.33
CA THR A 23 6.80 -4.67 7.83
C THR A 23 5.49 -4.01 8.23
N VAL A 24 5.52 -2.68 8.25
CA VAL A 24 4.31 -1.88 8.43
C VAL A 24 4.15 -0.99 7.21
N VAL A 25 2.99 -1.03 6.60
CA VAL A 25 2.64 -0.19 5.46
C VAL A 25 1.67 0.88 5.97
N GLU A 26 2.10 2.12 5.94
CA GLU A 26 1.33 3.24 6.43
C GLU A 26 0.99 4.15 5.27
N VAL A 27 -0.30 4.46 5.10
CA VAL A 27 -0.78 5.30 4.01
C VAL A 27 -1.40 6.55 4.61
N ALA A 28 -0.96 7.71 4.14
CA ALA A 28 -1.53 9.00 4.51
C ALA A 28 -2.02 9.71 3.26
N ILE A 29 -3.24 10.23 3.31
CA ILE A 29 -3.83 10.98 2.21
C ILE A 29 -4.18 12.36 2.72
N ALA A 30 -3.63 13.39 2.09
CA ALA A 30 -3.85 14.78 2.46
C ALA A 30 -4.35 15.59 1.25
N PRO A 31 -5.12 16.65 1.48
CA PRO A 31 -5.55 17.53 0.38
C PRO A 31 -4.35 18.18 -0.29
N GLY A 32 -4.47 18.45 -1.58
CA GLY A 32 -3.46 19.16 -2.33
C GLY A 32 -3.28 18.62 -3.73
N ILE A 33 -2.17 19.00 -4.35
CA ILE A 33 -1.82 18.55 -5.69
C ILE A 33 -1.66 17.03 -5.70
N PRO A 34 -2.26 16.32 -6.67
CA PRO A 34 -2.15 14.87 -6.71
C PRO A 34 -0.70 14.41 -6.80
N THR A 35 -0.27 13.62 -5.81
CA THR A 35 1.05 13.01 -5.79
C THR A 35 0.94 11.60 -5.24
N PHE A 36 1.91 10.77 -5.59
CA PHE A 36 2.01 9.40 -5.09
C PHE A 36 3.48 9.15 -4.77
N SER A 37 3.79 9.02 -3.49
CA SER A 37 5.16 8.85 -3.02
C SER A 37 5.25 7.62 -2.13
N VAL A 38 6.28 6.80 -2.36
CA VAL A 38 6.57 5.66 -1.50
C VAL A 38 7.94 5.85 -0.88
N ILE A 39 8.02 5.79 0.43
CA ILE A 39 9.26 6.02 1.18
C ILE A 39 9.62 4.80 2.01
N GLY A 40 10.90 4.63 2.33
CA GLY A 40 11.39 3.54 3.15
C GLY A 40 12.31 2.57 2.43
N LEU A 41 13.21 3.03 1.59
CA LEU A 41 14.16 2.20 0.82
C LEU A 41 13.44 1.14 -0.02
N CYS A 42 12.54 1.59 -0.87
CA CYS A 42 11.78 0.73 -1.76
C CYS A 42 12.41 0.71 -3.15
N ASP A 43 12.42 -0.48 -3.79
CA ASP A 43 12.97 -0.60 -5.13
C ASP A 43 11.99 -0.06 -6.18
N SER A 44 12.39 -0.13 -7.45
CA SER A 44 11.58 0.41 -8.54
C SER A 44 10.26 -0.35 -8.69
N SER A 45 10.23 -1.66 -8.43
CA SER A 45 8.98 -2.41 -8.57
C SER A 45 7.93 -1.96 -7.56
N ILE A 46 8.34 -1.54 -6.36
CA ILE A 46 7.44 -0.99 -5.36
C ILE A 46 6.99 0.41 -5.79
N ARG A 47 7.91 1.25 -6.26
CA ARG A 47 7.56 2.61 -6.70
C ARG A 47 6.67 2.62 -7.93
N GLU A 48 6.75 1.61 -8.76
CA GLU A 48 5.93 1.47 -9.96
C GLU A 48 4.52 0.97 -9.66
N ALA A 49 4.22 0.66 -8.39
CA ALA A 49 2.92 0.12 -8.01
C ALA A 49 1.76 1.04 -8.36
N GLN A 50 2.00 2.36 -8.44
CA GLN A 50 0.92 3.30 -8.74
C GLN A 50 0.13 2.91 -9.98
N GLY A 51 0.82 2.54 -11.07
CA GLY A 51 0.14 2.15 -12.29
C GLY A 51 -0.72 0.90 -12.11
N ARG A 52 -0.21 -0.10 -11.39
CA ARG A 52 -0.97 -1.31 -11.13
C ARG A 52 -2.18 -1.02 -10.24
N LEU A 53 -2.01 -0.17 -9.23
CA LEU A 53 -3.11 0.19 -8.32
C LEU A 53 -4.22 0.96 -9.03
N ILE A 54 -3.86 1.93 -9.87
CA ILE A 54 -4.84 2.69 -10.64
C ILE A 54 -5.66 1.76 -11.53
N SER A 55 -5.00 0.87 -12.24
CA SER A 55 -5.68 -0.07 -13.13
C SER A 55 -6.58 -1.03 -12.35
N ALA A 56 -6.07 -1.58 -11.25
CA ALA A 56 -6.83 -2.50 -10.42
C ALA A 56 -8.06 -1.83 -9.81
N PHE A 57 -7.94 -0.59 -9.36
CA PHE A 57 -9.07 0.15 -8.81
C PHE A 57 -10.14 0.39 -9.86
N LYS A 58 -9.74 0.81 -11.06
CA LYS A 58 -10.70 0.99 -12.16
C LYS A 58 -11.47 -0.27 -12.47
N SER A 59 -10.77 -1.41 -12.48
CA SER A 59 -11.39 -2.70 -12.85
C SER A 59 -12.33 -3.21 -11.76
N THR A 60 -12.17 -2.77 -10.53
CA THR A 60 -12.94 -3.27 -9.39
C THR A 60 -13.94 -2.26 -8.84
N GLY A 61 -14.06 -1.09 -9.48
CA GLY A 61 -15.05 -0.09 -9.07
C GLY A 61 -14.60 0.85 -7.97
N PHE A 62 -13.32 0.82 -7.59
CA PHE A 62 -12.74 1.77 -6.67
C PHE A 62 -12.09 2.92 -7.42
N ASN A 63 -11.71 3.96 -6.69
CA ASN A 63 -11.06 5.13 -7.28
C ASN A 63 -9.74 5.44 -6.59
N MET A 64 -8.74 5.82 -7.38
CA MET A 64 -7.53 6.41 -6.79
C MET A 64 -7.90 7.78 -6.24
N PRO A 65 -7.70 8.02 -4.94
CA PRO A 65 -8.06 9.31 -4.33
C PRO A 65 -7.26 10.45 -4.94
N LYS A 66 -7.87 11.62 -5.00
CA LYS A 66 -7.19 12.85 -5.38
C LYS A 66 -6.46 13.41 -4.15
N GLY A 67 -5.30 14.00 -4.37
CA GLY A 67 -4.52 14.61 -3.31
C GLY A 67 -3.16 13.97 -3.14
N HIS A 68 -2.49 14.32 -2.04
CA HIS A 68 -1.17 13.77 -1.73
C HIS A 68 -1.31 12.41 -1.08
N ILE A 69 -0.83 11.37 -1.75
CA ILE A 69 -0.77 10.04 -1.19
C ILE A 69 0.68 9.74 -0.83
N THR A 70 0.94 9.49 0.44
CA THR A 70 2.26 9.15 0.92
C THR A 70 2.19 7.78 1.58
N ILE A 71 3.04 6.87 1.13
CA ILE A 71 3.09 5.52 1.66
C ILE A 71 4.46 5.29 2.27
N GLY A 72 4.50 4.96 3.55
CA GLY A 72 5.73 4.60 4.24
C GLY A 72 5.75 3.10 4.50
N ILE A 73 6.87 2.46 4.21
CA ILE A 73 7.06 1.04 4.48
C ILE A 73 8.22 0.87 5.45
N SER A 74 7.92 0.43 6.66
CA SER A 74 8.91 0.24 7.73
C SER A 74 9.34 -1.22 7.80
N PRO A 75 10.56 -1.51 8.23
CA PRO A 75 11.57 -0.58 8.75
C PRO A 75 12.27 0.17 7.61
N ALA A 76 12.48 1.47 7.81
CA ALA A 76 12.98 2.35 6.75
C ALA A 76 14.45 2.08 6.38
N TYR A 77 15.21 1.49 7.31
CA TYR A 77 16.64 1.22 7.08
C TYR A 77 16.89 -0.05 6.26
N MET A 78 15.88 -0.88 6.04
CA MET A 78 16.02 -2.12 5.27
C MET A 78 15.46 -1.93 3.87
N ARG A 79 16.23 -2.37 2.87
CA ARG A 79 15.78 -2.33 1.48
C ARG A 79 14.69 -3.36 1.24
N LYS A 80 13.58 -2.90 0.69
CA LYS A 80 12.44 -3.76 0.36
C LYS A 80 12.33 -3.89 -1.15
N THR A 81 12.03 -5.09 -1.62
CA THR A 81 11.97 -5.40 -3.04
C THR A 81 10.72 -6.21 -3.37
N GLY A 82 10.36 -6.22 -4.64
CA GLY A 82 9.30 -7.08 -5.16
C GLY A 82 7.95 -6.39 -5.18
N THR A 83 6.94 -7.15 -5.56
CA THR A 83 5.59 -6.64 -5.81
C THR A 83 4.59 -7.04 -4.72
N GLY A 84 5.05 -7.73 -3.67
CA GLY A 84 4.17 -8.21 -2.61
C GLY A 84 3.53 -7.11 -1.78
N PHE A 85 4.01 -5.87 -1.87
CA PHE A 85 3.42 -4.75 -1.15
C PHE A 85 2.24 -4.12 -1.89
N ASP A 86 1.93 -4.56 -3.11
CA ASP A 86 0.81 -4.00 -3.87
C ASP A 86 -0.50 -4.09 -3.08
N LEU A 87 -0.80 -5.26 -2.54
CA LEU A 87 -2.07 -5.46 -1.83
C LEU A 87 -2.18 -4.61 -0.56
N PRO A 88 -1.20 -4.61 0.35
CA PRO A 88 -1.32 -3.74 1.52
C PRO A 88 -1.33 -2.25 1.17
N MET A 89 -0.63 -1.83 0.12
CA MET A 89 -0.71 -0.43 -0.32
C MET A 89 -2.11 -0.10 -0.84
N ALA A 90 -2.70 -0.99 -1.65
CA ALA A 90 -4.04 -0.78 -2.17
C ALA A 90 -5.07 -0.73 -1.04
N LEU A 91 -5.03 -1.68 -0.12
CA LEU A 91 -5.95 -1.71 1.02
C LEU A 91 -5.77 -0.47 1.89
N GLY A 92 -4.53 -0.06 2.11
CA GLY A 92 -4.24 1.15 2.89
C GLY A 92 -4.86 2.39 2.26
N ILE A 93 -4.77 2.53 0.94
CA ILE A 93 -5.38 3.65 0.24
C ILE A 93 -6.90 3.59 0.38
N LEU A 94 -7.50 2.42 0.23
CA LEU A 94 -8.96 2.27 0.32
C LEU A 94 -9.47 2.56 1.72
N PHE A 95 -8.76 2.11 2.75
CA PHE A 95 -9.12 2.42 4.14
C PHE A 95 -8.91 3.90 4.45
N ALA A 96 -7.77 4.47 4.06
CA ALA A 96 -7.46 5.87 4.35
C ALA A 96 -8.41 6.83 3.62
N SER A 97 -8.92 6.44 2.45
CA SER A 97 -9.86 7.27 1.68
C SER A 97 -11.32 7.02 2.06
N GLY A 98 -11.59 6.07 2.94
CA GLY A 98 -12.95 5.77 3.35
C GLY A 98 -13.74 4.90 2.38
N GLN A 99 -13.10 4.37 1.34
CA GLN A 99 -13.78 3.48 0.39
C GLN A 99 -14.01 2.09 0.98
N LEU A 100 -13.19 1.71 1.96
CA LEU A 100 -13.41 0.53 2.78
C LEU A 100 -13.39 0.93 4.24
N TYR A 101 -14.14 0.20 5.06
CA TYR A 101 -14.18 0.45 6.50
C TYR A 101 -13.13 -0.39 7.22
N LEU A 102 -12.31 0.27 8.03
CA LEU A 102 -11.35 -0.41 8.90
C LEU A 102 -11.81 -0.25 10.35
N PRO A 103 -12.19 -1.34 11.02
CA PRO A 103 -12.55 -1.25 12.44
C PRO A 103 -11.38 -0.71 13.27
N GLN A 104 -11.71 0.07 14.31
CA GLN A 104 -10.72 0.84 15.07
C GLN A 104 -9.57 0.00 15.61
N ASP A 105 -9.85 -1.18 16.13
CA ASP A 105 -8.82 -2.03 16.75
C ASP A 105 -8.38 -3.18 15.84
N ALA A 106 -8.77 -3.16 14.58
CA ALA A 106 -8.43 -4.23 13.67
C ALA A 106 -6.98 -4.10 13.21
N LYS A 107 -6.29 -5.23 13.16
CA LYS A 107 -4.98 -5.34 12.54
C LYS A 107 -5.12 -6.19 11.28
N ILE A 108 -4.77 -5.61 10.15
CA ILE A 108 -4.87 -6.30 8.86
C ILE A 108 -3.47 -6.68 8.41
N TYR A 109 -3.28 -7.95 8.12
CA TYR A 109 -2.05 -8.46 7.55
C TYR A 109 -2.33 -8.84 6.11
N ALA A 110 -1.54 -8.33 5.19
CA ALA A 110 -1.77 -8.56 3.78
C ALA A 110 -0.45 -8.59 3.02
N GLU A 111 -0.38 -9.45 2.01
CA GLU A 111 0.74 -9.51 1.08
C GLU A 111 0.21 -10.04 -0.25
N GLY A 112 0.66 -9.47 -1.36
CA GLY A 112 0.29 -9.97 -2.68
C GLY A 112 0.55 -8.93 -3.75
N GLU A 113 0.76 -9.43 -4.96
CA GLU A 113 0.86 -8.60 -6.16
C GLU A 113 -0.53 -8.40 -6.76
N LEU A 114 -0.80 -7.20 -7.27
CA LEU A 114 -2.05 -6.94 -7.96
C LEU A 114 -1.86 -7.02 -9.47
N ALA A 115 -2.72 -7.80 -10.11
CA ALA A 115 -2.86 -7.76 -11.55
C ALA A 115 -3.65 -6.51 -11.94
N LEU A 116 -3.57 -6.12 -13.20
CA LEU A 116 -4.24 -4.91 -13.69
C LEU A 116 -5.76 -4.98 -13.58
N ASN A 117 -6.31 -6.18 -13.53
CA ASN A 117 -7.75 -6.39 -13.35
C ASN A 117 -8.17 -6.49 -11.88
N GLY A 118 -7.25 -6.32 -10.95
CA GLY A 118 -7.52 -6.35 -9.52
C GLY A 118 -7.34 -7.72 -8.86
N GLU A 119 -7.01 -8.76 -9.62
CA GLU A 119 -6.76 -10.06 -9.01
C GLU A 119 -5.48 -10.01 -8.17
N VAL A 120 -5.51 -10.72 -7.05
CA VAL A 120 -4.36 -10.83 -6.17
C VAL A 120 -3.56 -12.07 -6.54
N LYS A 121 -2.26 -11.89 -6.75
CA LYS A 121 -1.35 -12.99 -7.08
C LYS A 121 -0.40 -13.22 -5.91
N ALA A 122 -0.11 -14.49 -5.65
CA ALA A 122 0.91 -14.83 -4.66
C ALA A 122 2.28 -14.40 -5.16
N THR A 123 3.15 -14.01 -4.22
CA THR A 123 4.52 -13.65 -4.55
C THR A 123 5.47 -14.75 -4.12
N PRO A 124 6.69 -14.82 -4.70
CA PRO A 124 7.66 -15.80 -4.25
C PRO A 124 7.94 -15.65 -2.75
N GLY A 125 7.93 -16.76 -2.03
CA GLY A 125 8.19 -16.76 -0.60
C GLY A 125 6.99 -16.51 0.29
N SER A 126 5.83 -16.26 -0.30
CA SER A 126 4.60 -16.07 0.50
C SER A 126 3.92 -17.41 0.83
#